data_8fce7555b1ebcdaf09d32254f9c6f57a
#
_entry.id   8fce7555b1ebcdaf09d32254f9c6f57a
#
_cell.length_a   1.000
_cell.length_b   1.000
_cell.length_c   1.000
_cell.angle_alpha   90.00
_cell.angle_beta   90.00
_cell.angle_gamma   90.00
#
_symmetry.space_group_name_H-M   'P 1'
#
loop_
_entity.id
_entity.type
_entity.pdbx_description
1 polymer ?
#
loop_
_entity_poly.entity_id
_entity_poly.type
_entity_poly.pdbx_seq_one_letter_code
_entity_poly.pdbx_strand_id
1 'polypeptide(L)'
;MDIGSITLTCSDVIQGFLRTREVGEFVSGALAVAMTKAVLAPLETIRTRMVVGVGSKNIAGSFLEVIEKQGWQGLWAGNAINMLRIIPTQAIELGTFECVKRAMTTAQEKWNQEECPRLQIGRFSLKFSLSCLSPIAVGGAAAGIVSTLVCHPLEVLKDRLTISPDVYPSLSIAISKIYKDGGIGAFYAGISPTLIGMLPYSTCFYFMYETLKTSYCQSKNKKSLNRPEMLLLGAFAGFTASTISFPLEVARKRLMVGALQGKCPPHMAAALSEVIREQGLLGLYRGWGASCLKVMPSSGITWMFYEAWKDVLLVGRGL
;
A
#
# COMPACT_ATOMS: atom_id res chain seq x y z
N MET A 1 18.68 -33.02 27.91
CA MET A 1 17.57 -32.38 27.14
C MET A 1 18.10 -32.13 25.75
N ASP A 2 17.74 -33.00 24.79
CA ASP A 2 18.36 -33.06 23.47
C ASP A 2 17.90 -31.90 22.58
N ILE A 3 18.82 -31.01 22.23
CA ILE A 3 18.61 -29.92 21.27
C ILE A 3 18.23 -30.48 19.89
N GLY A 4 18.62 -31.71 19.56
CA GLY A 4 18.28 -32.41 18.32
C GLY A 4 16.79 -32.75 18.18
N SER A 5 16.08 -33.00 19.27
CA SER A 5 14.64 -33.33 19.23
C SER A 5 13.77 -32.08 19.02
N ILE A 6 14.21 -30.91 19.48
CA ILE A 6 13.50 -29.65 19.32
C ILE A 6 13.61 -29.14 17.89
N THR A 7 14.77 -29.31 17.25
CA THR A 7 14.98 -28.90 15.84
C THR A 7 14.21 -29.79 14.87
N LEU A 8 14.11 -31.09 15.09
CA LEU A 8 13.30 -32.02 14.30
C LEU A 8 11.80 -31.69 14.43
N THR A 9 11.31 -31.45 15.63
CA THR A 9 9.90 -31.09 15.88
C THR A 9 9.52 -29.73 15.23
N CYS A 10 10.44 -28.75 15.25
CA CYS A 10 10.21 -27.45 14.64
C CYS A 10 10.18 -27.56 13.09
N SER A 11 11.06 -28.38 12.51
CA SER A 11 11.06 -28.67 11.07
C SER A 11 9.77 -29.38 10.62
N ASP A 12 9.30 -30.35 11.39
CA ASP A 12 8.08 -31.12 11.08
C ASP A 12 6.83 -30.24 11.24
N VAL A 13 6.78 -29.36 12.22
CA VAL A 13 5.70 -28.37 12.38
C VAL A 13 5.71 -27.34 11.25
N ILE A 14 6.89 -26.84 10.86
CA ILE A 14 7.02 -25.91 9.71
C ILE A 14 6.65 -26.61 8.41
N GLN A 15 7.07 -27.86 8.20
CA GLN A 15 6.67 -28.63 7.01
C GLN A 15 5.19 -28.99 7.02
N GLY A 16 4.61 -29.30 8.16
CA GLY A 16 3.17 -29.53 8.33
C GLY A 16 2.37 -28.24 8.05
N PHE A 17 2.83 -27.10 8.56
CA PHE A 17 2.22 -25.80 8.30
C PHE A 17 2.34 -25.39 6.84
N LEU A 18 3.51 -25.60 6.21
CA LEU A 18 3.71 -25.34 4.76
C LEU A 18 2.91 -26.30 3.86
N ARG A 19 2.40 -27.40 4.39
CA ARG A 19 1.54 -28.36 3.67
C ARG A 19 0.07 -27.96 3.64
N THR A 20 -0.36 -27.01 4.46
CA THR A 20 -1.75 -26.58 4.45
C THR A 20 -2.08 -25.80 3.16
N ARG A 21 -3.27 -26.02 2.62
CA ARG A 21 -3.77 -25.34 1.42
C ARG A 21 -3.73 -23.80 1.58
N GLU A 22 -4.04 -23.32 2.77
CA GLU A 22 -4.06 -21.89 3.10
C GLU A 22 -2.68 -21.24 2.96
N VAL A 23 -1.63 -21.93 3.39
CA VAL A 23 -0.25 -21.44 3.23
C VAL A 23 0.18 -21.48 1.77
N GLY A 24 -0.23 -22.50 1.01
CA GLY A 24 0.02 -22.56 -0.42
C GLY A 24 -0.63 -21.38 -1.16
N GLU A 25 -1.87 -21.05 -0.84
CA GLU A 25 -2.58 -19.90 -1.41
C GLU A 25 -1.93 -18.57 -0.99
N PHE A 26 -1.49 -18.43 0.27
CA PHE A 26 -0.77 -17.25 0.75
C PHE A 26 0.58 -17.04 0.05
N VAL A 27 1.37 -18.11 -0.06
CA VAL A 27 2.67 -18.06 -0.75
C VAL A 27 2.49 -17.75 -2.23
N SER A 28 1.49 -18.36 -2.89
CA SER A 28 1.15 -18.06 -4.29
C SER A 28 0.80 -16.59 -4.46
N GLY A 29 0.02 -16.02 -3.55
CA GLY A 29 -0.33 -14.60 -3.55
C GLY A 29 0.89 -13.70 -3.36
N ALA A 30 1.76 -14.00 -2.41
CA ALA A 30 2.96 -13.22 -2.15
C ALA A 30 3.94 -13.26 -3.34
N LEU A 31 4.15 -14.43 -3.94
CA LEU A 31 4.98 -14.60 -5.13
C LEU A 31 4.39 -13.87 -6.35
N ALA A 32 3.08 -13.96 -6.55
CA ALA A 32 2.39 -13.25 -7.63
C ALA A 32 2.56 -11.73 -7.51
N VAL A 33 2.40 -11.17 -6.30
CA VAL A 33 2.63 -9.73 -6.06
C VAL A 33 4.09 -9.35 -6.29
N ALA A 34 5.05 -10.17 -5.83
CA ALA A 34 6.46 -9.93 -6.05
C ALA A 34 6.84 -9.92 -7.54
N MET A 35 6.38 -10.92 -8.29
CA MET A 35 6.59 -11.00 -9.74
C MET A 35 5.96 -9.81 -10.48
N THR A 36 4.73 -9.47 -10.13
CA THR A 36 4.04 -8.29 -10.70
C THR A 36 4.83 -7.01 -10.47
N LYS A 37 5.36 -6.82 -9.26
CA LYS A 37 6.18 -5.66 -8.93
C LYS A 37 7.52 -5.66 -9.67
N ALA A 38 8.11 -6.83 -9.92
CA ALA A 38 9.33 -6.93 -10.75
C ALA A 38 9.07 -6.51 -12.20
N VAL A 39 7.97 -6.99 -12.79
CA VAL A 39 7.59 -6.65 -14.17
C VAL A 39 7.20 -5.17 -14.30
N LEU A 40 6.50 -4.62 -13.33
CA LEU A 40 6.04 -3.24 -13.34
C LEU A 40 7.04 -2.24 -12.73
N ALA A 41 8.21 -2.70 -12.28
CA ALA A 41 9.25 -1.85 -11.69
C ALA A 41 9.65 -0.66 -12.58
N PRO A 42 9.84 -0.81 -13.91
CA PRO A 42 10.14 0.31 -14.79
C PRO A 42 9.10 1.42 -14.74
N LEU A 43 7.81 1.06 -14.81
CA LEU A 43 6.72 2.03 -14.71
C LEU A 43 6.64 2.70 -13.33
N GLU A 44 6.93 1.94 -12.28
CA GLU A 44 6.94 2.47 -10.92
C GLU A 44 8.09 3.46 -10.69
N THR A 45 9.28 3.17 -11.23
CA THR A 45 10.43 4.07 -11.18
C THR A 45 10.15 5.38 -11.92
N ILE A 46 9.63 5.30 -13.15
CA ILE A 46 9.26 6.49 -13.94
C ILE A 46 8.18 7.30 -13.21
N ARG A 47 7.12 6.64 -12.72
CA ARG A 47 6.06 7.28 -11.95
C ARG A 47 6.62 8.03 -10.73
N THR A 48 7.44 7.40 -9.92
CA THR A 48 8.01 8.00 -8.71
C THR A 48 8.85 9.24 -9.06
N ARG A 49 9.69 9.18 -10.10
CA ARG A 49 10.50 10.32 -10.55
C ARG A 49 9.63 11.47 -11.06
N MET A 50 8.60 11.15 -11.85
CA MET A 50 7.67 12.17 -12.37
C MET A 50 6.88 12.86 -11.26
N VAL A 51 6.36 12.11 -10.28
CA VAL A 51 5.59 12.63 -9.14
C VAL A 51 6.44 13.57 -8.29
N VAL A 52 7.68 13.19 -8.03
CA VAL A 52 8.63 14.03 -7.27
C VAL A 52 9.09 15.26 -8.06
N GLY A 53 8.93 15.23 -9.37
CA GLY A 53 9.32 16.36 -10.23
C GLY A 53 10.75 16.28 -10.76
N VAL A 54 11.39 15.12 -10.66
CA VAL A 54 12.74 14.86 -11.18
C VAL A 54 12.65 14.39 -12.63
N GLY A 55 13.42 15.00 -13.52
CA GLY A 55 13.50 14.64 -14.93
C GLY A 55 12.39 15.17 -15.82
N SER A 56 12.21 14.52 -16.96
CA SER A 56 11.28 14.94 -18.01
C SER A 56 9.81 14.95 -17.56
N LYS A 57 8.99 15.79 -18.18
CA LYS A 57 7.54 15.85 -17.96
C LYS A 57 6.77 14.71 -18.63
N ASN A 58 7.38 14.04 -19.62
CA ASN A 58 6.75 12.98 -20.42
C ASN A 58 7.27 11.61 -19.98
N ILE A 59 6.41 10.59 -20.06
CA ILE A 59 6.77 9.19 -19.70
C ILE A 59 7.94 8.70 -20.57
N ALA A 60 7.85 8.89 -21.90
CA ALA A 60 8.90 8.49 -22.82
C ALA A 60 10.23 9.23 -22.57
N GLY A 61 10.17 10.55 -22.32
CA GLY A 61 11.36 11.34 -21.98
C GLY A 61 11.99 10.91 -20.65
N SER A 62 11.19 10.62 -19.63
CA SER A 62 11.69 10.10 -18.35
C SER A 62 12.31 8.72 -18.50
N PHE A 63 11.75 7.86 -19.37
CA PHE A 63 12.30 6.55 -19.67
C PHE A 63 13.68 6.64 -20.33
N LEU A 64 13.79 7.46 -21.39
CA LEU A 64 15.06 7.67 -22.09
C LEU A 64 16.13 8.28 -21.17
N GLU A 65 15.76 9.27 -20.37
CA GLU A 65 16.66 9.90 -19.41
C GLU A 65 17.24 8.91 -18.39
N VAL A 66 16.42 7.96 -17.90
CA VAL A 66 16.91 6.91 -16.99
C VAL A 66 17.90 5.99 -17.70
N ILE A 67 17.59 5.58 -18.93
CA ILE A 67 18.47 4.71 -19.71
C ILE A 67 19.81 5.41 -20.04
N GLU A 68 19.77 6.66 -20.44
CA GLU A 68 20.97 7.44 -20.75
C GLU A 68 21.89 7.64 -19.55
N LYS A 69 21.31 7.96 -18.37
CA LYS A 69 22.08 8.27 -17.15
C LYS A 69 22.50 7.05 -16.36
N GLN A 70 21.65 6.02 -16.28
CA GLN A 70 21.79 4.90 -15.35
C GLN A 70 21.72 3.53 -16.03
N GLY A 71 21.52 3.51 -17.35
CA GLY A 71 21.32 2.28 -18.10
C GLY A 71 20.00 1.57 -17.76
N TRP A 72 19.81 0.38 -18.30
CA TRP A 72 18.63 -0.45 -18.08
C TRP A 72 18.40 -0.79 -16.60
N GLN A 73 19.47 -0.98 -15.84
CA GLN A 73 19.41 -1.32 -14.41
C GLN A 73 18.76 -0.22 -13.57
N GLY A 74 18.88 1.05 -13.98
CA GLY A 74 18.25 2.19 -13.32
C GLY A 74 16.72 2.10 -13.26
N LEU A 75 16.09 1.38 -14.18
CA LEU A 75 14.63 1.16 -14.19
C LEU A 75 14.16 0.26 -13.05
N TRP A 76 15.04 -0.55 -12.46
CA TRP A 76 14.78 -1.39 -11.29
C TRP A 76 15.37 -0.83 -10.00
N ALA A 77 15.83 0.43 -10.00
CA ALA A 77 16.37 1.08 -8.82
C ALA A 77 15.33 1.07 -7.67
N GLY A 78 15.73 0.61 -6.49
CA GLY A 78 14.85 0.48 -5.32
C GLY A 78 13.88 -0.71 -5.34
N ASN A 79 13.82 -1.50 -6.42
CA ASN A 79 12.87 -2.61 -6.51
C ASN A 79 13.18 -3.75 -5.52
N ALA A 80 14.45 -3.99 -5.20
CA ALA A 80 14.84 -4.98 -4.19
C ALA A 80 14.22 -4.67 -2.82
N ILE A 81 14.24 -3.39 -2.39
CA ILE A 81 13.61 -2.96 -1.15
C ILE A 81 12.09 -3.04 -1.24
N ASN A 82 11.53 -2.72 -2.40
CA ASN A 82 10.10 -2.85 -2.64
C ASN A 82 9.62 -4.29 -2.45
N MET A 83 10.40 -5.27 -2.91
CA MET A 83 10.13 -6.69 -2.70
C MET A 83 10.31 -7.10 -1.23
N LEU A 84 11.43 -6.68 -0.62
CA LEU A 84 11.69 -6.97 0.80
C LEU A 84 10.58 -6.46 1.71
N ARG A 85 9.94 -5.35 1.35
CA ARG A 85 8.84 -4.74 2.11
C ARG A 85 7.54 -5.53 2.04
N ILE A 86 7.29 -6.32 0.99
CA ILE A 86 5.99 -7.00 0.76
C ILE A 86 5.66 -7.94 1.92
N ILE A 87 6.60 -8.82 2.27
CA ILE A 87 6.35 -9.85 3.29
C ILE A 87 6.06 -9.25 4.67
N PRO A 88 6.92 -8.34 5.22
CA PRO A 88 6.62 -7.72 6.51
C PRO A 88 5.31 -6.91 6.50
N THR A 89 5.03 -6.17 5.42
CA THR A 89 3.80 -5.38 5.33
C THR A 89 2.57 -6.27 5.42
N GLN A 90 2.52 -7.34 4.61
CA GLN A 90 1.38 -8.27 4.60
C GLN A 90 1.21 -9.01 5.92
N ALA A 91 2.32 -9.43 6.53
CA ALA A 91 2.29 -10.11 7.84
C ALA A 91 1.76 -9.19 8.95
N ILE A 92 2.21 -7.94 8.98
CA ILE A 92 1.77 -6.94 9.97
C ILE A 92 0.30 -6.56 9.73
N GLU A 93 -0.10 -6.35 8.48
CA GLU A 93 -1.50 -6.04 8.13
C GLU A 93 -2.44 -7.16 8.57
N LEU A 94 -2.13 -8.41 8.22
CA LEU A 94 -2.95 -9.55 8.56
C LEU A 94 -3.00 -9.78 10.08
N GLY A 95 -1.84 -9.77 10.74
CA GLY A 95 -1.75 -9.96 12.19
C GLY A 95 -2.50 -8.88 12.97
N THR A 96 -2.31 -7.61 12.63
CA THR A 96 -3.00 -6.49 13.27
C THR A 96 -4.51 -6.54 13.00
N PHE A 97 -4.91 -6.82 11.76
CA PHE A 97 -6.32 -6.95 11.38
C PHE A 97 -7.02 -8.00 12.23
N GLU A 98 -6.47 -9.22 12.32
CA GLU A 98 -7.07 -10.30 13.09
C GLU A 98 -7.11 -9.99 14.60
N CYS A 99 -6.02 -9.44 15.16
CA CYS A 99 -5.98 -9.05 16.57
C CYS A 99 -7.03 -7.99 16.91
N VAL A 100 -7.10 -6.92 16.12
CA VAL A 100 -8.05 -5.81 16.38
C VAL A 100 -9.49 -6.26 16.12
N LYS A 101 -9.74 -7.01 15.05
CA LYS A 101 -11.06 -7.56 14.75
C LYS A 101 -11.57 -8.44 15.90
N ARG A 102 -10.75 -9.38 16.42
CA ARG A 102 -11.10 -10.23 17.56
C ARG A 102 -11.37 -9.41 18.81
N ALA A 103 -10.47 -8.46 19.12
CA ALA A 103 -10.64 -7.58 20.28
C ALA A 103 -11.93 -6.76 20.21
N MET A 104 -12.25 -6.19 19.04
CA MET A 104 -13.49 -5.44 18.81
C MET A 104 -14.74 -6.31 18.89
N THR A 105 -14.71 -7.52 18.33
CA THR A 105 -15.83 -8.45 18.42
C THR A 105 -16.10 -8.83 19.86
N THR A 106 -15.05 -9.19 20.64
CA THR A 106 -15.17 -9.50 22.06
C THR A 106 -15.68 -8.29 22.88
N ALA A 107 -15.19 -7.09 22.56
CA ALA A 107 -15.65 -5.87 23.21
C ALA A 107 -17.12 -5.57 22.91
N GLN A 108 -17.58 -5.79 21.67
CA GLN A 108 -18.97 -5.63 21.28
C GLN A 108 -19.89 -6.67 21.98
N GLU A 109 -19.44 -7.92 22.09
CA GLU A 109 -20.18 -8.97 22.80
C GLU A 109 -20.33 -8.62 24.29
N LYS A 110 -19.26 -8.19 24.96
CA LYS A 110 -19.31 -7.74 26.35
C LYS A 110 -20.21 -6.51 26.53
N TRP A 111 -20.10 -5.54 25.60
CA TRP A 111 -20.92 -4.32 25.63
C TRP A 111 -22.42 -4.60 25.45
N ASN A 112 -22.76 -5.61 24.63
CA ASN A 112 -24.14 -6.02 24.43
C ASN A 112 -24.68 -6.83 25.62
N GLN A 113 -23.80 -7.46 26.42
CA GLN A 113 -24.19 -8.20 27.64
C GLN A 113 -24.32 -7.28 28.86
N GLU A 114 -23.51 -6.23 28.96
CA GLU A 114 -23.63 -5.19 29.97
C GLU A 114 -24.65 -4.14 29.48
N GLU A 115 -25.70 -3.84 30.26
CA GLU A 115 -26.71 -2.83 29.88
C GLU A 115 -26.04 -1.54 29.45
N CYS A 116 -26.24 -1.14 28.18
CA CYS A 116 -25.64 0.04 27.57
C CYS A 116 -25.76 1.26 28.49
N PRO A 117 -24.64 1.92 28.86
CA PRO A 117 -24.70 3.15 29.65
C PRO A 117 -25.48 4.21 28.87
N ARG A 118 -26.62 4.59 29.39
CA ARG A 118 -27.46 5.68 28.85
C ARG A 118 -26.87 7.01 29.29
N LEU A 119 -26.13 7.67 28.44
CA LEU A 119 -25.80 9.07 28.66
C LEU A 119 -27.07 9.92 28.42
N GLN A 120 -27.74 10.29 29.47
CA GLN A 120 -28.83 11.29 29.45
C GLN A 120 -28.19 12.69 29.49
N ILE A 121 -28.14 13.36 28.33
CA ILE A 121 -27.84 14.79 28.26
C ILE A 121 -29.15 15.50 27.96
N GLY A 122 -29.84 15.96 29.02
CA GLY A 122 -31.13 16.64 28.94
C GLY A 122 -32.26 15.74 28.38
N ARG A 123 -33.06 16.24 27.43
CA ARG A 123 -34.15 15.53 26.77
C ARG A 123 -33.75 14.56 25.68
N PHE A 124 -32.46 14.49 25.33
CA PHE A 124 -31.94 13.58 24.29
C PHE A 124 -31.22 12.38 24.93
N SER A 125 -31.77 11.19 24.75
CA SER A 125 -31.11 9.93 25.09
C SER A 125 -30.31 9.45 23.86
N LEU A 126 -29.05 9.76 23.83
CA LEU A 126 -28.11 9.20 22.84
C LEU A 126 -27.65 7.82 23.33
N LYS A 127 -28.19 6.77 22.72
CA LYS A 127 -27.65 5.42 22.86
C LYS A 127 -26.36 5.35 22.03
N PHE A 128 -25.22 5.42 22.69
CA PHE A 128 -23.93 5.18 22.05
C PHE A 128 -23.77 3.67 21.84
N SER A 129 -24.25 3.18 20.71
CA SER A 129 -24.14 1.77 20.37
C SER A 129 -22.79 1.55 19.67
N LEU A 130 -21.90 0.76 20.30
CA LEU A 130 -20.66 0.30 19.71
C LEU A 130 -20.92 -0.53 18.42
N SER A 131 -22.17 -0.96 18.20
CA SER A 131 -22.62 -1.66 16.99
C SER A 131 -22.51 -0.84 15.69
N CYS A 132 -22.41 0.50 15.79
CA CYS A 132 -22.19 1.34 14.61
C CYS A 132 -20.78 1.21 14.02
N LEU A 133 -19.77 0.77 14.79
CA LEU A 133 -18.43 0.55 14.29
C LEU A 133 -18.26 -0.92 13.87
N SER A 134 -18.14 -1.14 12.57
CA SER A 134 -17.83 -2.49 12.05
C SER A 134 -16.44 -2.93 12.53
N PRO A 135 -16.30 -4.10 13.20
CA PRO A 135 -15.00 -4.65 13.61
C PRO A 135 -14.02 -4.81 12.44
N ILE A 136 -14.57 -5.08 11.26
CA ILE A 136 -13.80 -5.20 10.01
C ILE A 136 -13.22 -3.84 9.60
N ALA A 137 -14.01 -2.77 9.68
CA ALA A 137 -13.55 -1.43 9.32
C ALA A 137 -12.48 -0.91 10.28
N VAL A 138 -12.68 -1.10 11.59
CA VAL A 138 -11.70 -0.72 12.61
C VAL A 138 -10.42 -1.56 12.50
N GLY A 139 -10.56 -2.88 12.30
CA GLY A 139 -9.45 -3.79 12.08
C GLY A 139 -8.63 -3.40 10.84
N GLY A 140 -9.29 -3.09 9.72
CA GLY A 140 -8.62 -2.64 8.50
C GLY A 140 -7.91 -1.30 8.65
N ALA A 141 -8.53 -0.33 9.32
CA ALA A 141 -7.91 0.97 9.59
C ALA A 141 -6.68 0.83 10.49
N ALA A 142 -6.79 0.07 11.58
CA ALA A 142 -5.67 -0.20 12.48
C ALA A 142 -4.52 -0.94 11.78
N ALA A 143 -4.85 -1.96 10.97
CA ALA A 143 -3.87 -2.71 10.17
C ALA A 143 -3.10 -1.78 9.22
N GLY A 144 -3.81 -0.90 8.50
CA GLY A 144 -3.18 0.07 7.59
C GLY A 144 -2.30 1.09 8.31
N ILE A 145 -2.71 1.58 9.48
CA ILE A 145 -1.90 2.51 10.28
C ILE A 145 -0.63 1.82 10.81
N VAL A 146 -0.78 0.66 11.45
CA VAL A 146 0.35 -0.06 12.06
C VAL A 146 1.35 -0.52 11.00
N SER A 147 0.88 -1.10 9.88
CA SER A 147 1.76 -1.52 8.78
C SER A 147 2.50 -0.32 8.18
N THR A 148 1.83 0.82 8.04
CA THR A 148 2.47 2.06 7.57
C THR A 148 3.54 2.52 8.55
N LEU A 149 3.25 2.58 9.85
CA LEU A 149 4.21 3.01 10.86
C LEU A 149 5.48 2.15 10.87
N VAL A 150 5.32 0.83 10.80
CA VAL A 150 6.46 -0.10 10.85
C VAL A 150 7.23 -0.13 9.53
N CYS A 151 6.54 -0.10 8.39
CA CYS A 151 7.16 -0.24 7.07
C CYS A 151 7.56 1.10 6.41
N HIS A 152 7.23 2.24 7.02
CA HIS A 152 7.54 3.56 6.48
C HIS A 152 9.03 3.80 6.21
N PRO A 153 9.97 3.40 7.10
CA PRO A 153 11.40 3.51 6.83
C PRO A 153 11.83 2.84 5.52
N LEU A 154 11.26 1.67 5.22
CA LEU A 154 11.55 0.96 3.96
C LEU A 154 10.97 1.68 2.74
N GLU A 155 9.84 2.37 2.91
CA GLU A 155 9.25 3.18 1.84
C GLU A 155 10.09 4.41 1.53
N VAL A 156 10.58 5.11 2.55
CA VAL A 156 11.48 6.25 2.37
C VAL A 156 12.80 5.82 1.71
N LEU A 157 13.38 4.71 2.15
CA LEU A 157 14.59 4.14 1.53
C LEU A 157 14.36 3.81 0.06
N LYS A 158 13.26 3.12 -0.26
CA LYS A 158 12.88 2.80 -1.64
C LYS A 158 12.82 4.06 -2.51
N ASP A 159 12.06 5.07 -2.05
CA ASP A 159 11.85 6.28 -2.84
C ASP A 159 13.17 7.06 -3.06
N ARG A 160 14.03 7.18 -2.05
CA ARG A 160 15.33 7.83 -2.19
C ARG A 160 16.28 7.10 -3.12
N LEU A 161 16.34 5.77 -3.05
CA LEU A 161 17.11 4.94 -3.97
C LEU A 161 16.60 5.02 -5.41
N THR A 162 15.29 5.09 -5.60
CA THR A 162 14.68 5.22 -6.93
C THR A 162 14.99 6.56 -7.59
N ILE A 163 15.06 7.64 -6.80
CA ILE A 163 15.23 9.00 -7.33
C ILE A 163 16.69 9.35 -7.56
N SER A 164 17.56 8.96 -6.65
CA SER A 164 18.97 9.33 -6.65
C SER A 164 19.88 8.11 -6.42
N PRO A 165 19.92 7.14 -7.35
CA PRO A 165 20.75 5.95 -7.18
C PRO A 165 22.26 6.31 -7.21
N ASP A 166 22.66 7.40 -7.86
CA ASP A 166 24.05 7.89 -7.86
C ASP A 166 24.49 8.34 -6.47
N VAL A 167 23.58 8.91 -5.68
CA VAL A 167 23.82 9.34 -4.29
C VAL A 167 23.77 8.16 -3.33
N TYR A 168 22.97 7.15 -3.64
CA TYR A 168 22.69 5.98 -2.82
C TYR A 168 22.95 4.68 -3.60
N PRO A 169 24.22 4.32 -3.88
CA PRO A 169 24.56 3.14 -4.71
C PRO A 169 24.26 1.80 -4.02
N SER A 170 24.14 1.79 -2.67
CA SER A 170 23.78 0.60 -1.91
C SER A 170 22.86 0.91 -0.73
N LEU A 171 22.15 -0.12 -0.26
CA LEU A 171 21.25 -0.02 0.88
C LEU A 171 21.97 0.44 2.16
N SER A 172 23.16 -0.11 2.44
CA SER A 172 23.96 0.25 3.61
C SER A 172 24.37 1.72 3.60
N ILE A 173 24.81 2.20 2.43
CA ILE A 173 25.18 3.60 2.24
C ILE A 173 23.97 4.51 2.40
N ALA A 174 22.81 4.10 1.86
CA ALA A 174 21.57 4.84 1.98
C ALA A 174 21.16 4.99 3.46
N ILE A 175 21.16 3.90 4.23
CA ILE A 175 20.83 3.92 5.66
C ILE A 175 21.78 4.84 6.42
N SER A 176 23.09 4.67 6.24
CA SER A 176 24.10 5.46 6.94
C SER A 176 23.99 6.96 6.62
N LYS A 177 23.77 7.30 5.35
CA LYS A 177 23.65 8.68 4.88
C LYS A 177 22.38 9.35 5.39
N ILE A 178 21.24 8.67 5.28
CA ILE A 178 19.95 9.17 5.80
C ILE A 178 20.03 9.40 7.31
N TYR A 179 20.67 8.48 8.03
CA TYR A 179 20.85 8.61 9.46
C TYR A 179 21.75 9.81 9.83
N LYS A 180 22.82 10.03 9.07
CA LYS A 180 23.71 11.19 9.26
C LYS A 180 23.02 12.52 8.96
N ASP A 181 22.18 12.56 7.92
CA ASP A 181 21.53 13.78 7.46
C ASP A 181 20.39 14.26 8.38
N GLY A 182 19.68 13.35 9.06
CA GLY A 182 18.53 13.73 9.87
C GLY A 182 18.13 12.75 10.98
N GLY A 183 19.01 11.82 11.35
CA GLY A 183 18.76 10.83 12.39
C GLY A 183 17.60 9.91 12.06
N ILE A 184 16.96 9.38 13.10
CA ILE A 184 15.79 8.47 12.97
C ILE A 184 14.61 9.20 12.33
N GLY A 185 14.44 10.51 12.59
CA GLY A 185 13.33 11.31 12.04
C GLY A 185 13.33 11.37 10.52
N ALA A 186 14.49 11.28 9.86
CA ALA A 186 14.58 11.27 8.41
C ALA A 186 13.95 10.03 7.74
N PHE A 187 13.89 8.89 8.47
CA PHE A 187 13.20 7.69 8.00
C PHE A 187 11.68 7.76 8.11
N TYR A 188 11.17 8.71 8.89
CA TYR A 188 9.75 8.96 9.06
C TYR A 188 9.29 10.24 8.35
N ALA A 189 10.13 10.76 7.46
CA ALA A 189 9.78 11.92 6.64
C ALA A 189 8.51 11.61 5.81
N GLY A 190 7.51 12.50 5.88
CA GLY A 190 6.25 12.34 5.15
C GLY A 190 5.26 11.33 5.74
N ILE A 191 5.44 10.87 6.99
CA ILE A 191 4.49 9.92 7.62
C ILE A 191 3.12 10.56 7.87
N SER A 192 3.08 11.80 8.34
CA SER A 192 1.82 12.52 8.60
C SER A 192 0.96 12.65 7.34
N PRO A 193 1.45 13.15 6.20
CA PRO A 193 0.68 13.18 4.97
C PRO A 193 0.34 11.80 4.43
N THR A 194 1.14 10.78 4.75
CA THR A 194 0.82 9.38 4.39
C THR A 194 -0.43 8.92 5.12
N LEU A 195 -0.49 9.08 6.43
CA LEU A 195 -1.63 8.69 7.25
C LEU A 195 -2.88 9.51 6.92
N ILE A 196 -2.73 10.82 6.77
CA ILE A 196 -3.83 11.72 6.40
C ILE A 196 -4.37 11.36 5.00
N GLY A 197 -3.49 11.06 4.05
CA GLY A 197 -3.87 10.72 2.67
C GLY A 197 -4.61 9.38 2.53
N MET A 198 -4.46 8.46 3.49
CA MET A 198 -5.20 7.19 3.48
C MET A 198 -6.71 7.39 3.67
N LEU A 199 -7.12 8.33 4.50
CA LEU A 199 -8.54 8.58 4.80
C LEU A 199 -9.35 8.99 3.56
N PRO A 200 -9.00 10.04 2.80
CA PRO A 200 -9.75 10.44 1.64
C PRO A 200 -9.72 9.38 0.53
N TYR A 201 -8.59 8.70 0.33
CA TYR A 201 -8.49 7.61 -0.63
C TYR A 201 -9.47 6.47 -0.31
N SER A 202 -9.43 5.96 0.91
CA SER A 202 -10.30 4.85 1.33
C SER A 202 -11.77 5.25 1.28
N THR A 203 -12.11 6.45 1.76
CA THR A 203 -13.48 6.96 1.74
C THR A 203 -14.01 7.07 0.30
N CYS A 204 -13.24 7.67 -0.60
CA CYS A 204 -13.61 7.78 -2.01
C CYS A 204 -13.73 6.41 -2.67
N PHE A 205 -12.81 5.49 -2.37
CA PHE A 205 -12.83 4.13 -2.94
C PHE A 205 -14.11 3.39 -2.55
N TYR A 206 -14.40 3.31 -1.25
CA TYR A 206 -15.59 2.60 -0.76
C TYR A 206 -16.88 3.25 -1.22
N PHE A 207 -16.96 4.58 -1.19
CA PHE A 207 -18.14 5.31 -1.68
C PHE A 207 -18.39 5.02 -3.17
N MET A 208 -17.37 5.14 -4.01
CA MET A 208 -17.48 4.87 -5.45
C MET A 208 -17.80 3.40 -5.72
N TYR A 209 -17.13 2.48 -5.00
CA TYR A 209 -17.38 1.05 -5.17
C TYR A 209 -18.81 0.66 -4.83
N GLU A 210 -19.33 1.10 -3.67
CA GLU A 210 -20.71 0.80 -3.27
C GLU A 210 -21.75 1.48 -4.19
N THR A 211 -21.49 2.70 -4.62
CA THR A 211 -22.38 3.40 -5.57
C THR A 211 -22.44 2.66 -6.90
N LEU A 212 -21.29 2.29 -7.47
CA LEU A 212 -21.21 1.54 -8.72
C LEU A 212 -21.85 0.17 -8.60
N LYS A 213 -21.58 -0.55 -7.51
CA LYS A 213 -22.15 -1.87 -7.22
C LYS A 213 -23.67 -1.80 -7.13
N THR A 214 -24.20 -0.84 -6.36
CA THR A 214 -25.64 -0.66 -6.19
C THR A 214 -26.32 -0.33 -7.52
N SER A 215 -25.78 0.63 -8.27
CA SER A 215 -26.31 1.02 -9.58
C SER A 215 -26.27 -0.14 -10.59
N TYR A 216 -25.20 -0.91 -10.61
CA TYR A 216 -25.04 -2.07 -11.49
C TYR A 216 -26.00 -3.20 -11.13
N CYS A 217 -26.13 -3.54 -9.83
CA CYS A 217 -27.04 -4.57 -9.36
C CYS A 217 -28.51 -4.19 -9.62
N GLN A 218 -28.87 -2.95 -9.42
CA GLN A 218 -30.23 -2.44 -9.74
C GLN A 218 -30.51 -2.50 -11.26
N SER A 219 -29.58 -2.06 -12.09
CA SER A 219 -29.73 -2.07 -13.54
C SER A 219 -29.88 -3.50 -14.12
N LYS A 220 -29.17 -4.47 -13.55
CA LYS A 220 -29.19 -5.87 -14.00
C LYS A 220 -30.12 -6.79 -13.21
N ASN A 221 -30.83 -6.27 -12.23
CA ASN A 221 -31.73 -7.02 -11.34
C ASN A 221 -31.04 -8.24 -10.68
N LYS A 222 -29.75 -8.12 -10.35
CA LYS A 222 -28.91 -9.15 -9.74
C LYS A 222 -28.74 -8.87 -8.26
N LYS A 223 -28.79 -9.93 -7.43
CA LYS A 223 -28.53 -9.85 -5.98
C LYS A 223 -27.04 -9.91 -5.63
N SER A 224 -26.19 -10.38 -6.52
CA SER A 224 -24.73 -10.49 -6.29
C SER A 224 -23.96 -10.27 -7.58
N LEU A 225 -22.72 -9.79 -7.43
CA LEU A 225 -21.77 -9.58 -8.52
C LEU A 225 -20.96 -10.84 -8.80
N ASN A 226 -20.67 -11.10 -10.08
CA ASN A 226 -19.71 -12.10 -10.49
C ASN A 226 -18.27 -11.60 -10.25
N ARG A 227 -17.29 -12.52 -10.13
CA ARG A 227 -15.87 -12.16 -9.92
C ARG A 227 -15.32 -11.14 -10.93
N PRO A 228 -15.53 -11.28 -12.26
CA PRO A 228 -15.05 -10.30 -13.23
C PRO A 228 -15.75 -8.94 -13.11
N GLU A 229 -17.04 -8.92 -12.75
CA GLU A 229 -17.80 -7.68 -12.52
C GLU A 229 -17.26 -6.94 -11.30
N MET A 230 -16.94 -7.67 -10.20
CA MET A 230 -16.30 -7.08 -9.00
C MET A 230 -14.93 -6.48 -9.32
N LEU A 231 -14.15 -7.15 -10.16
CA LEU A 231 -12.83 -6.65 -10.59
C LEU A 231 -12.95 -5.34 -11.37
N LEU A 232 -13.87 -5.28 -12.34
CA LEU A 232 -14.08 -4.08 -13.16
C LEU A 232 -14.58 -2.90 -12.32
N LEU A 233 -15.59 -3.12 -11.48
CA LEU A 233 -16.12 -2.07 -10.60
C LEU A 233 -15.09 -1.60 -9.59
N GLY A 234 -14.29 -2.53 -9.02
CA GLY A 234 -13.17 -2.21 -8.15
C GLY A 234 -12.07 -1.39 -8.85
N ALA A 235 -11.76 -1.73 -10.11
CA ALA A 235 -10.80 -0.97 -10.90
C ALA A 235 -11.28 0.45 -11.18
N PHE A 236 -12.54 0.65 -11.53
CA PHE A 236 -13.14 1.98 -11.71
C PHE A 236 -13.17 2.79 -10.42
N ALA A 237 -13.58 2.18 -9.30
CA ALA A 237 -13.58 2.83 -8.00
C ALA A 237 -12.16 3.24 -7.59
N GLY A 238 -11.18 2.36 -7.77
CA GLY A 238 -9.76 2.63 -7.49
C GLY A 238 -9.18 3.73 -8.38
N PHE A 239 -9.53 3.75 -9.66
CA PHE A 239 -9.13 4.79 -10.59
C PHE A 239 -9.65 6.16 -10.15
N THR A 240 -10.94 6.25 -9.81
CA THR A 240 -11.58 7.50 -9.37
C THR A 240 -11.00 7.96 -8.04
N ALA A 241 -10.87 7.06 -7.06
CA ALA A 241 -10.27 7.37 -5.76
C ALA A 241 -8.81 7.84 -5.90
N SER A 242 -8.02 7.17 -6.74
CA SER A 242 -6.64 7.59 -7.04
C SER A 242 -6.60 8.98 -7.67
N THR A 243 -7.48 9.29 -8.60
CA THR A 243 -7.52 10.60 -9.26
C THR A 243 -7.84 11.72 -8.27
N ILE A 244 -8.82 11.52 -7.38
CA ILE A 244 -9.20 12.51 -6.37
C ILE A 244 -8.08 12.69 -5.32
N SER A 245 -7.43 11.60 -4.91
CA SER A 245 -6.38 11.64 -3.89
C SER A 245 -4.98 11.96 -4.44
N PHE A 246 -4.84 12.08 -5.77
CA PHE A 246 -3.53 12.25 -6.42
C PHE A 246 -2.75 13.48 -5.94
N PRO A 247 -3.35 14.66 -5.74
CA PRO A 247 -2.66 15.82 -5.19
C PRO A 247 -1.99 15.56 -3.84
N LEU A 248 -2.68 14.80 -2.96
CA LEU A 248 -2.13 14.43 -1.66
C LEU A 248 -0.96 13.45 -1.79
N GLU A 249 -1.03 12.54 -2.77
CA GLU A 249 0.06 11.63 -3.09
C GLU A 249 1.31 12.39 -3.58
N VAL A 250 1.13 13.39 -4.43
CA VAL A 250 2.23 14.26 -4.89
C VAL A 250 2.89 14.98 -3.71
N ALA A 251 2.08 15.58 -2.82
CA ALA A 251 2.59 16.24 -1.62
C ALA A 251 3.37 15.28 -0.71
N ARG A 252 2.82 14.08 -0.47
CA ARG A 252 3.46 13.02 0.31
C ARG A 252 4.83 12.65 -0.25
N LYS A 253 4.90 12.35 -1.55
CA LYS A 253 6.15 11.93 -2.21
C LYS A 253 7.20 13.04 -2.21
N ARG A 254 6.81 14.29 -2.41
CA ARG A 254 7.72 15.43 -2.31
C ARG A 254 8.26 15.63 -0.90
N LEU A 255 7.45 15.45 0.13
CA LEU A 255 7.90 15.51 1.52
C LEU A 255 8.90 14.40 1.88
N MET A 256 8.67 13.17 1.38
CA MET A 256 9.60 12.06 1.59
C MET A 256 10.98 12.31 0.99
N VAL A 257 11.03 13.03 -0.11
CA VAL A 257 12.24 13.25 -0.92
C VAL A 257 12.79 14.67 -0.78
N GLY A 258 12.01 15.59 -0.23
CA GLY A 258 12.35 17.02 -0.15
C GLY A 258 13.70 17.31 0.52
N ALA A 259 14.10 16.49 1.49
CA ALA A 259 15.43 16.57 2.10
C ALA A 259 16.59 16.38 1.10
N LEU A 260 16.37 15.63 0.00
CA LEU A 260 17.38 15.44 -1.05
C LEU A 260 17.54 16.65 -1.97
N GLN A 261 16.48 17.45 -2.11
CA GLN A 261 16.43 18.61 -2.99
C GLN A 261 16.78 19.91 -2.25
N GLY A 262 17.19 19.82 -0.96
CA GLY A 262 17.47 20.99 -0.11
C GLY A 262 16.22 21.80 0.23
N LYS A 263 15.05 21.30 -0.09
CA LYS A 263 13.74 21.92 0.17
C LYS A 263 12.94 20.97 1.06
N CYS A 264 12.84 21.30 2.34
CA CYS A 264 11.97 20.60 3.28
C CYS A 264 10.75 21.47 3.59
N PRO A 265 9.65 21.34 2.83
CA PRO A 265 8.42 22.03 3.23
C PRO A 265 7.96 21.48 4.60
N PRO A 266 7.63 22.39 5.55
CA PRO A 266 7.32 21.98 6.92
C PRO A 266 5.99 21.19 7.04
N HIS A 267 5.08 21.41 6.09
CA HIS A 267 3.73 20.82 6.13
C HIS A 267 3.25 20.45 4.72
N MET A 268 2.24 19.57 4.66
CA MET A 268 1.61 19.14 3.41
C MET A 268 1.05 20.31 2.59
N ALA A 269 0.43 21.31 3.26
CA ALA A 269 -0.08 22.50 2.59
C ALA A 269 1.03 23.33 1.94
N ALA A 270 2.18 23.44 2.60
CA ALA A 270 3.36 24.11 2.04
C ALA A 270 3.90 23.37 0.81
N ALA A 271 3.96 22.04 0.86
CA ALA A 271 4.37 21.22 -0.28
C ALA A 271 3.41 21.40 -1.47
N LEU A 272 2.09 21.41 -1.23
CA LEU A 272 1.09 21.66 -2.28
C LEU A 272 1.22 23.07 -2.88
N SER A 273 1.38 24.10 -2.03
CA SER A 273 1.53 25.48 -2.50
C SER A 273 2.83 25.67 -3.29
N GLU A 274 3.91 25.00 -2.93
CA GLU A 274 5.17 25.01 -3.67
C GLU A 274 5.00 24.37 -5.05
N VAL A 275 4.31 23.22 -5.15
CA VAL A 275 3.98 22.58 -6.45
C VAL A 275 3.19 23.51 -7.33
N ILE A 276 2.16 24.16 -6.78
CA ILE A 276 1.30 25.09 -7.54
C ILE A 276 2.12 26.30 -8.02
N ARG A 277 3.00 26.80 -7.17
CA ARG A 277 3.85 27.96 -7.50
C ARG A 277 4.89 27.65 -8.58
N GLU A 278 5.50 26.46 -8.54
CA GLU A 278 6.55 26.04 -9.49
C GLU A 278 6.02 25.52 -10.80
N GLN A 279 4.92 24.76 -10.79
CA GLN A 279 4.43 23.98 -11.94
C GLN A 279 2.96 24.24 -12.28
N GLY A 280 2.29 25.12 -11.54
CA GLY A 280 0.87 25.37 -11.68
C GLY A 280 0.00 24.23 -11.17
N LEU A 281 -1.33 24.34 -11.37
CA LEU A 281 -2.30 23.31 -10.95
C LEU A 281 -2.06 21.95 -11.64
N LEU A 282 -1.58 21.96 -12.88
CA LEU A 282 -1.24 20.73 -13.61
C LEU A 282 -0.07 19.96 -12.98
N GLY A 283 0.78 20.65 -12.22
CA GLY A 283 1.88 20.01 -11.44
C GLY A 283 1.36 19.03 -10.40
N LEU A 284 0.15 19.24 -9.85
CA LEU A 284 -0.48 18.35 -8.89
C LEU A 284 -0.88 16.98 -9.48
N TYR A 285 -0.99 16.90 -10.81
CA TYR A 285 -1.31 15.67 -11.55
C TYR A 285 -0.12 15.13 -12.34
N ARG A 286 1.08 15.64 -12.08
CA ARG A 286 2.30 15.15 -12.73
C ARG A 286 2.57 13.69 -12.33
N GLY A 287 2.66 12.78 -13.32
CA GLY A 287 2.79 11.35 -13.10
C GLY A 287 1.47 10.58 -12.99
N TRP A 288 0.33 11.26 -13.05
CA TRP A 288 -1.00 10.62 -13.05
C TRP A 288 -1.16 9.64 -14.22
N GLY A 289 -0.73 10.00 -15.43
CA GLY A 289 -0.77 9.11 -16.59
C GLY A 289 0.04 7.84 -16.41
N ALA A 290 1.23 7.92 -15.79
CA ALA A 290 2.04 6.75 -15.45
C ALA A 290 1.37 5.88 -14.38
N SER A 291 0.64 6.49 -13.44
CA SER A 291 -0.17 5.78 -12.44
C SER A 291 -1.31 5.01 -13.10
N CYS A 292 -2.04 5.63 -14.00
CA CYS A 292 -3.13 4.98 -14.74
C CYS A 292 -2.62 3.82 -15.60
N LEU A 293 -1.51 4.02 -16.31
CA LEU A 293 -0.89 2.99 -17.13
C LEU A 293 -0.43 1.78 -16.30
N LYS A 294 -0.04 1.99 -15.04
CA LYS A 294 0.35 0.92 -14.11
C LYS A 294 -0.86 0.11 -13.60
N VAL A 295 -1.97 0.77 -13.27
CA VAL A 295 -3.12 0.13 -12.61
C VAL A 295 -3.77 -0.94 -13.49
N MET A 296 -3.93 -0.65 -14.80
CA MET A 296 -4.57 -1.58 -15.73
C MET A 296 -3.86 -2.93 -15.85
N PRO A 297 -2.54 -3.00 -16.16
CA PRO A 297 -1.86 -4.29 -16.29
C PRO A 297 -1.57 -4.94 -14.92
N SER A 298 -1.48 -4.17 -13.84
CA SER A 298 -1.12 -4.70 -12.52
C SER A 298 -2.06 -5.79 -12.05
N SER A 299 -3.36 -5.58 -12.15
CA SER A 299 -4.37 -6.54 -11.71
C SER A 299 -4.33 -7.83 -12.54
N GLY A 300 -4.25 -7.69 -13.88
CA GLY A 300 -4.18 -8.83 -14.79
C GLY A 300 -2.92 -9.65 -14.61
N ILE A 301 -1.76 -9.01 -14.49
CA ILE A 301 -0.47 -9.66 -14.29
C ILE A 301 -0.44 -10.37 -12.93
N THR A 302 -0.96 -9.73 -11.87
CA THR A 302 -1.03 -10.35 -10.53
C THR A 302 -1.90 -11.60 -10.55
N TRP A 303 -3.07 -11.52 -11.20
CA TRP A 303 -3.97 -12.67 -11.31
C TRP A 303 -3.36 -13.82 -12.11
N MET A 304 -2.71 -13.52 -13.23
CA MET A 304 -2.01 -14.50 -14.05
C MET A 304 -0.91 -15.23 -13.26
N PHE A 305 -0.06 -14.49 -12.55
CA PHE A 305 0.98 -15.10 -11.72
C PHE A 305 0.39 -15.86 -10.52
N TYR A 306 -0.70 -15.37 -9.93
CA TYR A 306 -1.36 -16.07 -8.83
C TYR A 306 -1.88 -17.44 -9.26
N GLU A 307 -2.56 -17.53 -10.39
CA GLU A 307 -3.04 -18.81 -10.91
C GLU A 307 -1.87 -19.73 -11.29
N ALA A 308 -0.86 -19.22 -11.98
CA ALA A 308 0.32 -19.99 -12.32
C ALA A 308 1.02 -20.58 -11.09
N TRP A 309 1.23 -19.79 -10.04
CA TRP A 309 1.84 -20.28 -8.80
C TRP A 309 0.93 -21.21 -8.01
N LYS A 310 -0.36 -20.96 -8.03
CA LYS A 310 -1.35 -21.84 -7.42
C LYS A 310 -1.33 -23.21 -8.07
N ASP A 311 -1.29 -23.29 -9.39
CA ASP A 311 -1.19 -24.55 -10.12
C ASP A 311 0.12 -25.28 -9.79
N VAL A 312 1.24 -24.58 -9.75
CA VAL A 312 2.55 -25.19 -9.41
C VAL A 312 2.59 -25.67 -7.96
N LEU A 313 2.06 -24.91 -7.02
CA LEU A 313 2.18 -25.19 -5.58
C LEU A 313 1.10 -26.15 -5.06
N LEU A 314 -0.11 -26.12 -5.64
CA LEU A 314 -1.25 -26.92 -5.18
C LEU A 314 -1.48 -28.15 -6.07
N VAL A 315 -1.45 -28.02 -7.41
CA VAL A 315 -1.66 -29.16 -8.34
C VAL A 315 -0.43 -30.05 -8.40
N GLY A 316 0.78 -29.48 -8.36
CA GLY A 316 2.03 -30.26 -8.28
C GLY A 316 2.19 -31.10 -7.01
N ARG A 317 1.30 -30.93 -6.02
CA ARG A 317 1.29 -31.67 -4.74
C ARG A 317 0.10 -32.61 -4.56
N GLY A 318 -0.80 -32.75 -5.58
CA GLY A 318 -1.92 -33.68 -5.51
C GLY A 318 -2.97 -33.35 -4.43
N LEU A 319 -3.12 -32.06 -4.07
CA LEU A 319 -4.09 -31.54 -3.11
C LEU A 319 -5.24 -30.80 -3.82
#